data_ae88bf8ecc2ba30b1e484de0baba0bbb
#
_entry.id   ae88bf8ecc2ba30b1e484de0baba0bbb
#
_cell.length_a   1.000
_cell.length_b   1.000
_cell.length_c   1.000
_cell.angle_alpha   90.00
_cell.angle_beta   90.00
_cell.angle_gamma   90.00
#
_symmetry.space_group_name_H-M   'P 1'
#
loop_
_entity.id
_entity.type
_entity.pdbx_description
1 polymer ?
#
loop_
_entity_poly.entity_id
_entity_poly.type
_entity_poly.pdbx_seq_one_letter_code
_entity_poly.pdbx_strand_id
1 'polypeptide(L)' 'MATFDKVKEIVVDQLGVDAADGTIDSTFIDDLGADSLDIVELIMAFEKEFSVEIPDEVAEKIKTVRNAVELIDKEKQA' A
#
# COMPACT_ATOMS: atom_id res chain seq x y z
N MET A 1 11.85 4.20 7.97
CA MET A 1 11.87 4.99 6.73
C MET A 1 10.53 5.65 6.48
N ALA A 2 10.55 6.87 6.00
CA ALA A 2 9.32 7.66 5.85
C ALA A 2 8.28 7.01 4.95
N THR A 3 8.71 6.39 3.84
CA THR A 3 7.77 5.75 2.90
C THR A 3 7.02 4.60 3.56
N PHE A 4 7.72 3.72 4.25
CA PHE A 4 7.08 2.61 4.92
C PHE A 4 6.11 3.10 6.00
N ASP A 5 6.52 4.10 6.76
CA ASP A 5 5.67 4.64 7.83
C ASP A 5 4.37 5.22 7.27
N LYS A 6 4.46 5.96 6.17
CA LYS A 6 3.29 6.53 5.51
C LYS A 6 2.39 5.45 4.91
N VAL A 7 2.97 4.46 4.25
CA VAL A 7 2.22 3.34 3.70
C VAL A 7 1.48 2.63 4.82
N LYS A 8 2.15 2.39 5.93
CA LYS A 8 1.55 1.71 7.08
C LYS A 8 0.38 2.51 7.66
N GLU A 9 0.52 3.83 7.78
CA GLU A 9 -0.56 4.68 8.26
C GLU A 9 -1.79 4.58 7.35
N ILE A 10 -1.56 4.62 6.05
CA ILE A 10 -2.65 4.54 5.08
C ILE A 10 -3.34 3.18 5.15
N VAL A 11 -2.56 2.12 5.26
CA VAL A 11 -3.12 0.76 5.38
C VAL A 11 -3.96 0.64 6.64
N VAL A 12 -3.47 1.14 7.77
CA VAL A 12 -4.21 1.10 9.03
C VAL A 12 -5.53 1.85 8.89
N ASP A 13 -5.50 3.04 8.30
CA ASP A 13 -6.70 3.85 8.13
C ASP A 13 -7.72 3.21 7.20
N GLN A 14 -7.27 2.68 6.08
CA GLN A 14 -8.18 2.14 5.06
C GLN A 14 -8.74 0.78 5.44
N LEU A 15 -7.94 -0.07 6.05
CA LEU A 15 -8.35 -1.43 6.37
C LEU A 15 -8.84 -1.60 7.80
N GLY A 16 -8.59 -0.63 8.66
CA GLY A 16 -9.00 -0.70 10.05
C GLY A 16 -8.25 -1.76 10.84
N VAL A 17 -7.02 -2.07 10.46
CA VAL A 17 -6.20 -3.05 11.16
C VAL A 17 -5.26 -2.36 12.14
N ASP A 18 -4.73 -3.11 13.09
CA ASP A 18 -3.76 -2.58 14.04
C ASP A 18 -2.42 -2.34 13.37
N ALA A 19 -1.70 -1.32 13.82
CA ALA A 19 -0.39 -1.01 13.29
C ALA A 19 0.57 -2.19 13.42
N ALA A 20 0.43 -2.99 14.47
CA ALA A 20 1.26 -4.16 14.69
C ALA A 20 1.07 -5.24 13.61
N ASP A 21 -0.10 -5.26 12.97
CA ASP A 21 -0.40 -6.23 11.92
C ASP A 21 0.15 -5.79 10.56
N GLY A 22 0.47 -4.52 10.41
CA GLY A 22 0.95 -3.97 9.15
C GLY A 22 2.46 -4.09 8.98
N THR A 23 2.98 -5.32 9.05
CA THR A 23 4.42 -5.53 8.85
C THR A 23 4.75 -5.46 7.37
N ILE A 24 6.04 -5.26 7.08
CA ILE A 24 6.48 -5.06 5.70
C ILE A 24 6.22 -6.28 4.81
N ASP A 25 6.16 -7.46 5.38
CA ASP A 25 5.90 -8.69 4.63
C ASP A 25 4.44 -9.14 4.65
N SER A 26 3.56 -8.38 5.29
CA SER A 26 2.14 -8.72 5.33
C SER A 26 1.51 -8.60 3.95
N THR A 27 0.68 -9.59 3.59
CA THR A 27 -0.11 -9.52 2.36
C THR A 27 -1.42 -8.79 2.67
N PHE A 28 -1.89 -8.00 1.71
CA PHE A 28 -3.10 -7.22 1.95
C PHE A 28 -4.33 -8.11 2.08
N ILE A 29 -4.43 -9.13 1.24
CA ILE A 29 -5.62 -9.99 1.22
C ILE A 29 -5.58 -11.03 2.34
N ASP A 30 -4.51 -11.81 2.41
CA ASP A 30 -4.44 -12.93 3.34
C ASP A 30 -4.16 -12.51 4.78
N ASP A 31 -3.26 -11.56 4.98
CA ASP A 31 -2.86 -11.17 6.32
C ASP A 31 -3.69 -10.02 6.88
N LEU A 32 -4.07 -9.06 6.03
CA LEU A 32 -4.77 -7.87 6.46
C LEU A 32 -6.27 -7.90 6.13
N GLY A 33 -6.73 -8.93 5.46
CA GLY A 33 -8.16 -9.13 5.19
C GLY A 33 -8.76 -8.18 4.17
N ALA A 34 -7.94 -7.58 3.32
CA ALA A 34 -8.44 -6.68 2.29
C ALA A 34 -9.07 -7.47 1.14
N ASP A 35 -10.12 -6.92 0.54
CA ASP A 35 -10.66 -7.47 -0.69
C ASP A 35 -10.19 -6.61 -1.88
N SER A 36 -10.64 -6.95 -3.09
CA SER A 36 -10.18 -6.24 -4.29
C SER A 36 -10.58 -4.76 -4.28
N LEU A 37 -11.73 -4.44 -3.71
CA LEU A 37 -12.17 -3.05 -3.62
C LEU A 37 -11.29 -2.27 -2.64
N ASP A 38 -10.92 -2.90 -1.53
CA ASP A 38 -10.02 -2.28 -0.56
C ASP A 38 -8.67 -1.97 -1.19
N ILE A 39 -8.17 -2.90 -2.03
CA ILE A 39 -6.91 -2.69 -2.73
C ILE A 39 -7.00 -1.46 -3.65
N VAL A 40 -8.09 -1.32 -4.38
CA VAL A 40 -8.30 -0.17 -5.26
C VAL A 40 -8.27 1.13 -4.45
N GLU A 41 -8.96 1.15 -3.32
CA GLU A 41 -8.98 2.32 -2.46
C GLU A 41 -7.59 2.63 -1.87
N LEU A 42 -6.84 1.60 -1.50
CA LEU A 42 -5.48 1.77 -1.02
C LEU A 42 -4.59 2.42 -2.09
N ILE A 43 -4.69 1.92 -3.32
CA ILE A 43 -3.90 2.45 -4.43
C ILE A 43 -4.22 3.92 -4.65
N MET A 44 -5.50 4.28 -4.63
CA MET A 44 -5.91 5.66 -4.81
C MET A 44 -5.38 6.55 -3.68
N ALA A 45 -5.39 6.04 -2.46
CA ALA A 45 -4.86 6.78 -1.32
C ALA A 45 -3.35 6.99 -1.44
N PHE A 46 -2.62 5.97 -1.92
CA PHE A 46 -1.19 6.09 -2.15
C PHE A 46 -0.89 7.13 -3.22
N GLU A 47 -1.64 7.12 -4.31
CA GLU A 47 -1.46 8.08 -5.40
C GLU A 47 -1.64 9.52 -4.89
N LYS A 48 -2.67 9.72 -4.09
CA LYS A 48 -2.97 11.04 -3.54
C LYS A 48 -1.91 11.49 -2.54
N GLU A 49 -1.53 10.60 -1.62
CA GLU A 49 -0.61 10.95 -0.55
C GLU A 49 0.81 11.20 -1.05
N PHE A 50 1.25 10.41 -2.01
CA PHE A 50 2.62 10.50 -2.52
C PHE A 50 2.73 11.24 -3.84
N SER A 51 1.62 11.68 -4.40
CA SER A 51 1.58 12.37 -5.71
C SER A 51 2.23 11.54 -6.81
N VAL A 52 1.91 10.26 -6.85
CA VAL A 52 2.43 9.33 -7.87
C VAL A 52 1.27 8.75 -8.66
N GLU A 53 1.56 8.21 -9.84
CA GLU A 53 0.58 7.49 -10.64
C GLU A 53 0.91 6.01 -10.61
N ILE A 54 -0.12 5.20 -10.32
CA ILE A 54 0.03 3.74 -10.27
C ILE A 54 -0.94 3.15 -11.28
N PRO A 55 -0.47 2.80 -12.49
CA PRO A 55 -1.33 2.17 -13.51
C PRO A 55 -1.89 0.84 -13.01
N ASP A 56 -3.05 0.45 -13.52
CA ASP A 56 -3.70 -0.79 -13.11
C ASP A 56 -2.80 -2.00 -13.21
N GLU A 57 -2.04 -2.11 -14.29
CA GLU A 57 -1.15 -3.27 -14.48
C GLU A 57 -0.04 -3.33 -13.45
N VAL A 58 0.38 -2.17 -12.92
CA VAL A 58 1.36 -2.11 -11.85
C VAL A 58 0.69 -2.39 -10.52
N ALA A 59 -0.51 -1.86 -10.33
CA ALA A 59 -1.28 -2.09 -9.11
C ALA A 59 -1.53 -3.58 -8.87
N GLU A 60 -1.73 -4.35 -9.94
CA GLU A 60 -1.94 -5.79 -9.83
C GLU A 60 -0.76 -6.52 -9.21
N LYS A 61 0.42 -5.93 -9.26
CA LYS A 61 1.63 -6.53 -8.70
C LYS A 61 1.80 -6.23 -7.22
N ILE A 62 1.00 -5.34 -6.68
CA ILE A 62 1.09 -4.96 -5.27
C ILE A 62 0.29 -5.95 -4.43
N LYS A 63 1.00 -6.86 -3.78
CA LYS A 63 0.39 -7.92 -2.97
C LYS A 63 0.75 -7.80 -1.50
N THR A 64 1.91 -7.22 -1.21
CA THR A 64 2.38 -7.05 0.17
C THR A 64 2.69 -5.59 0.43
N VAL A 65 2.84 -5.25 1.71
CA VAL A 65 3.24 -3.89 2.10
C VAL A 65 4.59 -3.56 1.48
N ARG A 66 5.52 -4.52 1.44
CA ARG A 66 6.83 -4.33 0.81
C ARG A 66 6.70 -3.95 -0.66
N ASN A 67 5.82 -4.63 -1.40
CA ASN A 67 5.61 -4.31 -2.81
C ASN A 67 5.15 -2.87 -2.98
N ALA A 68 4.24 -2.42 -2.13
CA ALA A 68 3.74 -1.04 -2.19
C ALA A 68 4.85 -0.04 -1.89
N VAL A 69 5.65 -0.30 -0.86
CA VAL A 69 6.74 0.59 -0.48
C VAL A 69 7.77 0.70 -1.60
N GLU A 70 8.16 -0.43 -2.16
CA GLU A 70 9.16 -0.45 -3.23
C GLU A 70 8.66 0.28 -4.47
N LEU A 71 7.42 0.07 -4.84
CA LEU A 71 6.84 0.73 -5.99
C LEU A 71 6.77 2.24 -5.80
N ILE A 72 6.31 2.68 -4.64
CA ILE A 72 6.20 4.10 -4.34
C ILE A 72 7.56 4.77 -4.34
N ASP A 73 8.56 4.13 -3.73
CA ASP A 73 9.92 4.68 -3.73
C ASP A 73 10.45 4.83 -5.14
N LYS A 74 10.19 3.84 -5.99
CA LYS A 74 10.64 3.88 -7.37
C LYS A 74 9.97 5.02 -8.14
N GLU A 75 8.68 5.20 -7.97
CA GLU A 75 7.93 6.25 -8.65
C GLU A 75 8.34 7.63 -8.16
N LYS A 76 8.63 7.78 -6.87
CA LYS A 76 9.06 9.06 -6.32
C LYS A 76 10.43 9.49 -6.83
N GLN A 77 11.25 8.52 -7.21
CA GLN A 77 12.60 8.79 -7.71
C GLN A 77 12.64 9.06 -9.22
N ALA A 78 11.57 8.77 -9.91
CA ALA A 78 11.48 8.91 -11.36
C ALA A 78 11.40 10.37 -11.81
#